data_0983f43701a6f8eda9fff1262a072f13
#
_entry.id   0983f43701a6f8eda9fff1262a072f13
#
_cell.length_a   1.000
_cell.length_b   1.000
_cell.length_c   1.000
_cell.angle_alpha   90.00
_cell.angle_beta   90.00
_cell.angle_gamma   90.00
#
_symmetry.space_group_name_H-M   'P 1'
#
loop_
_entity.id
_entity.type
_entity.pdbx_description
1 polymer ?
#
loop_
_entity_poly.entity_id
_entity_poly.type
_entity_poly.pdbx_seq_one_letter_code
_entity_poly.pdbx_strand_id
1 'polypeptide(L)'
;MTSDLSPHLIRNPDLDVDHDNLGMWNRAHTRRHGFRNLHRLHRMGLTARSSQVLPLRTRIERWIGDLPEVRRLTGSTIFCGMVVAKGRDLLFETYADDFGPDMPHSIQSITKTNLNLIYGRLLADGLVDLEKPVEFYIPEIGSGYRGRTVQQVLDMNVMNNFDEDYAAPYDPPPAPGERWGYGQEEVAMNWRLPPPGQAHYGVRDLAVRLEDDGTTNPDNIMHYKSANTDLAGWIAERVSGRDLKAWFIDNVEAAGLEGCFHISLDKDFVPVFSGGGLLTTRDLARWGLLFARGGIGVDGTPAGD
;
A
#
# COMPACT_ATOMS: atom_id res chain seq x y z
N MET A 1 -13.68 -0.28 25.58
CA MET A 1 -14.65 -1.31 25.13
C MET A 1 -13.85 -2.31 24.33
N THR A 2 -13.63 -3.51 24.86
CA THR A 2 -13.02 -4.60 24.12
C THR A 2 -13.97 -4.96 22.97
N SER A 3 -13.58 -4.66 21.74
CA SER A 3 -14.30 -5.16 20.56
C SER A 3 -14.39 -6.67 20.71
N ASP A 4 -15.60 -7.20 20.60
CA ASP A 4 -15.89 -8.63 20.54
C ASP A 4 -15.20 -9.17 19.28
N LEU A 5 -13.93 -9.54 19.41
CA LEU A 5 -13.19 -10.17 18.33
C LEU A 5 -13.89 -11.48 18.02
N SER A 6 -14.28 -11.65 16.76
CA SER A 6 -14.81 -12.90 16.26
C SER A 6 -13.94 -14.07 16.77
N PRO A 7 -14.52 -15.20 17.24
CA PRO A 7 -13.77 -16.36 17.70
C PRO A 7 -12.70 -16.85 16.70
N HIS A 8 -12.86 -16.52 15.42
CA HIS A 8 -11.90 -16.82 14.36
C HIS A 8 -10.65 -15.94 14.36
N LEU A 9 -10.63 -14.87 15.15
CA LEU A 9 -9.51 -13.94 15.30
C LEU A 9 -8.78 -14.11 16.63
N ILE A 10 -9.10 -15.13 17.40
CA ILE A 10 -8.35 -15.46 18.61
C ILE A 10 -6.95 -15.89 18.19
N ARG A 11 -5.96 -15.07 18.61
CA ARG A 11 -4.55 -15.36 18.41
C ARG A 11 -4.20 -16.68 19.08
N ASN A 12 -3.66 -17.59 18.30
CA ASN A 12 -3.07 -18.82 18.83
C ASN A 12 -1.54 -18.59 18.98
N PRO A 13 -1.02 -18.52 20.21
CA PRO A 13 0.40 -18.27 20.43
C PRO A 13 1.32 -19.34 19.78
N ASP A 14 0.83 -20.56 19.61
CA ASP A 14 1.59 -21.64 18.97
C ASP A 14 1.77 -21.45 17.46
N LEU A 15 0.98 -20.53 16.87
CA LEU A 15 1.06 -20.17 15.46
C LEU A 15 1.71 -18.81 15.25
N ASP A 16 2.15 -18.15 16.31
CA ASP A 16 2.84 -16.88 16.19
C ASP A 16 4.19 -17.04 15.48
N VAL A 17 4.45 -16.14 14.52
CA VAL A 17 5.76 -16.02 13.90
C VAL A 17 6.64 -15.22 14.86
N ASP A 18 7.50 -15.90 15.60
CA ASP A 18 8.40 -15.32 16.60
C ASP A 18 9.73 -14.83 16.01
N HIS A 19 9.99 -15.09 14.72
CA HIS A 19 11.20 -14.66 14.04
C HIS A 19 10.93 -13.51 13.08
N ASP A 20 11.87 -12.56 13.03
CA ASP A 20 11.83 -11.45 12.10
C ASP A 20 12.35 -11.85 10.73
N ASN A 21 11.54 -12.58 9.96
CA ASN A 21 11.87 -13.00 8.60
C ASN A 21 11.91 -11.82 7.62
N LEU A 22 11.26 -10.69 7.95
CA LEU A 22 11.20 -9.52 7.10
C LEU A 22 12.46 -8.65 7.17
N GLY A 23 13.26 -8.76 8.23
CA GLY A 23 14.52 -8.02 8.34
C GLY A 23 15.52 -8.25 7.20
N MET A 24 15.32 -9.30 6.40
CA MET A 24 16.21 -9.69 5.32
C MET A 24 15.60 -9.58 3.92
N TRP A 25 14.31 -9.28 3.80
CA TRP A 25 13.59 -9.39 2.52
C TRP A 25 14.11 -8.45 1.43
N ASN A 26 14.60 -7.27 1.78
CA ASN A 26 15.00 -6.20 0.87
C ASN A 26 16.51 -5.95 0.82
N ARG A 27 17.34 -6.91 1.19
CA ARG A 27 18.81 -6.79 1.03
C ARG A 27 19.24 -7.14 -0.39
N ALA A 28 20.37 -6.61 -0.83
CA ALA A 28 20.85 -6.77 -2.22
C ALA A 28 20.83 -8.23 -2.71
N HIS A 29 21.21 -9.18 -1.86
CA HIS A 29 21.30 -10.61 -2.20
C HIS A 29 19.99 -11.38 -2.04
N THR A 30 19.00 -10.86 -1.30
CA THR A 30 17.69 -11.51 -1.05
C THR A 30 16.52 -10.80 -1.72
N ARG A 31 16.71 -9.56 -2.13
CA ARG A 31 15.64 -8.68 -2.66
C ARG A 31 14.79 -9.34 -3.74
N ARG A 32 15.41 -10.00 -4.72
CA ARG A 32 14.68 -10.65 -5.81
C ARG A 32 13.71 -11.72 -5.30
N HIS A 33 14.14 -12.53 -4.33
CA HIS A 33 13.29 -13.51 -3.67
C HIS A 33 12.25 -12.84 -2.77
N GLY A 34 12.65 -11.87 -1.97
CA GLY A 34 11.77 -11.15 -1.05
C GLY A 34 10.58 -10.49 -1.75
N PHE A 35 10.84 -9.74 -2.82
CA PHE A 35 9.79 -9.06 -3.58
C PHE A 35 8.75 -10.00 -4.22
N ARG A 36 9.16 -11.22 -4.59
CA ARG A 36 8.26 -12.23 -5.15
C ARG A 36 7.47 -13.01 -4.10
N ASN A 37 7.98 -13.07 -2.87
CA ASN A 37 7.43 -13.91 -1.82
C ASN A 37 6.96 -13.12 -0.58
N LEU A 38 6.89 -11.78 -0.68
CA LEU A 38 6.54 -10.94 0.47
C LEU A 38 5.20 -11.34 1.10
N HIS A 39 4.21 -11.76 0.29
CA HIS A 39 2.92 -12.28 0.77
C HIS A 39 3.03 -13.53 1.66
N ARG A 40 4.15 -14.25 1.60
CA ARG A 40 4.44 -15.42 2.45
C ARG A 40 5.26 -15.06 3.69
N LEU A 41 5.81 -13.84 3.71
CA LEU A 41 6.65 -13.34 4.80
C LEU A 41 5.84 -12.47 5.76
N HIS A 42 4.73 -11.88 5.33
CA HIS A 42 3.89 -11.07 6.19
C HIS A 42 3.28 -11.91 7.32
N ARG A 43 3.32 -11.39 8.54
CA ARG A 43 2.70 -12.05 9.71
C ARG A 43 1.20 -12.09 9.61
N MET A 44 0.62 -11.06 9.02
CA MET A 44 -0.81 -10.94 8.76
C MET A 44 -1.01 -10.42 7.35
N GLY A 45 -1.98 -10.98 6.64
CA GLY A 45 -2.30 -10.58 5.28
C GLY A 45 -3.76 -10.84 4.94
N LEU A 46 -4.26 -10.08 4.00
CA LEU A 46 -5.53 -10.28 3.35
C LEU A 46 -5.28 -10.63 1.90
N THR A 47 -6.04 -11.58 1.38
CA THR A 47 -5.98 -11.98 -0.02
C THR A 47 -7.38 -11.89 -0.60
N ALA A 48 -7.54 -11.11 -1.66
CA ALA A 48 -8.81 -10.98 -2.37
C ALA A 48 -8.64 -11.29 -3.85
N ARG A 49 -9.68 -11.84 -4.47
CA ARG A 49 -9.79 -12.13 -5.89
C ARG A 49 -11.12 -11.63 -6.40
N SER A 50 -11.15 -11.12 -7.64
CA SER A 50 -12.39 -10.67 -8.25
C SER A 50 -13.32 -11.85 -8.56
N SER A 51 -14.62 -11.66 -8.30
CA SER A 51 -15.67 -12.60 -8.70
C SER A 51 -15.89 -12.59 -10.22
N GLN A 52 -15.66 -11.44 -10.85
CA GLN A 52 -15.75 -11.25 -12.30
C GLN A 52 -14.41 -10.77 -12.86
N VAL A 53 -13.78 -11.57 -13.72
CA VAL A 53 -12.48 -11.27 -14.31
C VAL A 53 -12.63 -10.37 -15.54
N LEU A 54 -11.78 -9.34 -15.66
CA LEU A 54 -11.59 -8.58 -16.90
C LEU A 54 -10.79 -9.44 -17.89
N PRO A 55 -11.42 -9.97 -18.97
CA PRO A 55 -10.70 -10.80 -19.91
C PRO A 55 -9.71 -9.96 -20.74
N LEU A 56 -8.47 -10.40 -20.81
CA LEU A 56 -7.45 -9.83 -21.69
C LEU A 56 -7.38 -10.71 -22.96
N ARG A 57 -7.56 -10.11 -24.13
CA ARG A 57 -7.47 -10.78 -25.44
C ARG A 57 -6.05 -10.70 -25.96
N THR A 58 -5.43 -11.82 -26.21
CA THR A 58 -4.08 -11.87 -26.77
C THR A 58 -4.04 -11.31 -28.19
N ARG A 59 -3.32 -10.19 -28.39
CA ARG A 59 -3.09 -9.52 -29.66
C ARG A 59 -1.66 -9.01 -29.75
N ILE A 60 -0.70 -9.94 -29.70
CA ILE A 60 0.72 -9.61 -29.54
C ILE A 60 1.25 -8.82 -30.74
N GLU A 61 1.82 -7.66 -30.41
CA GLU A 61 2.54 -6.74 -31.29
C GLU A 61 4.04 -6.89 -31.09
N ARG A 62 4.69 -7.74 -31.90
CA ARG A 62 6.11 -8.10 -31.71
C ARG A 62 7.06 -6.92 -31.74
N TRP A 63 6.76 -5.89 -32.53
CA TRP A 63 7.58 -4.68 -32.63
C TRP A 63 7.80 -3.96 -31.31
N ILE A 64 6.90 -4.12 -30.32
CA ILE A 64 7.03 -3.52 -28.99
C ILE A 64 8.31 -4.05 -28.33
N GLY A 65 8.60 -5.34 -28.44
CA GLY A 65 9.82 -5.95 -27.93
C GLY A 65 11.10 -5.46 -28.61
N ASP A 66 10.97 -4.90 -29.82
CA ASP A 66 12.11 -4.38 -30.59
C ASP A 66 12.47 -2.93 -30.26
N LEU A 67 11.64 -2.23 -29.48
CA LEU A 67 11.95 -0.88 -29.02
C LEU A 67 13.21 -0.86 -28.16
N PRO A 68 14.15 0.08 -28.41
CA PRO A 68 15.41 0.14 -27.67
C PRO A 68 15.21 0.22 -26.15
N GLU A 69 14.22 1.00 -25.69
CA GLU A 69 13.90 1.15 -24.26
C GLU A 69 13.37 -0.15 -23.65
N VAL A 70 12.54 -0.89 -24.38
CA VAL A 70 12.00 -2.18 -23.94
C VAL A 70 13.15 -3.19 -23.82
N ARG A 71 14.02 -3.27 -24.84
CA ARG A 71 15.21 -4.14 -24.80
C ARG A 71 16.13 -3.80 -23.62
N ARG A 72 16.35 -2.50 -23.35
CA ARG A 72 17.17 -2.05 -22.22
C ARG A 72 16.56 -2.47 -20.88
N LEU A 73 15.25 -2.32 -20.71
CA LEU A 73 14.53 -2.69 -19.48
C LEU A 73 14.53 -4.21 -19.28
N THR A 74 14.16 -4.97 -20.31
CA THR A 74 14.03 -6.43 -20.23
C THR A 74 15.38 -7.15 -20.15
N GLY A 75 16.46 -6.52 -20.64
CA GLY A 75 17.83 -7.01 -20.50
C GLY A 75 18.48 -6.74 -19.15
N SER A 76 17.80 -6.03 -18.24
CA SER A 76 18.34 -5.74 -16.91
C SER A 76 18.27 -6.97 -16.00
N THR A 77 19.31 -7.17 -15.18
CA THR A 77 19.37 -8.28 -14.21
C THR A 77 18.29 -8.19 -13.11
N ILE A 78 17.72 -7.01 -12.89
CA ILE A 78 16.63 -6.81 -11.93
C ILE A 78 15.24 -6.98 -12.55
N PHE A 79 15.16 -7.15 -13.88
CA PHE A 79 13.90 -7.34 -14.57
C PHE A 79 13.16 -8.59 -14.08
N CYS A 80 11.83 -8.48 -13.92
CA CYS A 80 10.96 -9.60 -13.58
C CYS A 80 9.90 -9.84 -14.63
N GLY A 81 9.08 -8.86 -14.95
CA GLY A 81 8.02 -9.01 -15.94
C GLY A 81 7.55 -7.67 -16.48
N MET A 82 7.05 -7.68 -17.71
CA MET A 82 6.47 -6.52 -18.38
C MET A 82 5.23 -6.94 -19.17
N VAL A 83 4.17 -6.18 -19.04
CA VAL A 83 2.92 -6.32 -19.79
C VAL A 83 2.56 -4.96 -20.38
N VAL A 84 2.13 -4.96 -21.64
CA VAL A 84 1.52 -3.79 -22.30
C VAL A 84 0.12 -4.17 -22.73
N ALA A 85 -0.84 -3.42 -22.25
CA ALA A 85 -2.25 -3.60 -22.58
C ALA A 85 -2.89 -2.30 -23.08
N LYS A 86 -3.84 -2.41 -23.99
CA LYS A 86 -4.68 -1.29 -24.48
C LYS A 86 -6.13 -1.73 -24.51
N GLY A 87 -6.98 -1.10 -23.71
CA GLY A 87 -8.34 -1.57 -23.50
C GLY A 87 -8.31 -3.00 -22.95
N ARG A 88 -8.88 -3.97 -23.70
CA ARG A 88 -8.86 -5.40 -23.35
C ARG A 88 -7.81 -6.20 -24.13
N ASP A 89 -6.98 -5.56 -24.94
CA ASP A 89 -5.99 -6.25 -25.75
C ASP A 89 -4.65 -6.28 -25.05
N LEU A 90 -4.13 -7.49 -24.84
CA LEU A 90 -2.78 -7.75 -24.36
C LEU A 90 -1.84 -7.68 -25.58
N LEU A 91 -1.09 -6.57 -25.67
CA LEU A 91 -0.27 -6.27 -26.86
C LEU A 91 1.15 -6.82 -26.74
N PHE A 92 1.67 -6.94 -25.54
CA PHE A 92 3.01 -7.46 -25.31
C PHE A 92 3.11 -7.98 -23.87
N GLU A 93 3.82 -9.09 -23.71
CA GLU A 93 4.26 -9.59 -22.43
C GLU A 93 5.59 -10.31 -22.55
N THR A 94 6.42 -10.15 -21.53
CA THR A 94 7.68 -10.86 -21.39
C THR A 94 8.07 -10.97 -19.92
N TYR A 95 8.81 -12.01 -19.59
CA TYR A 95 9.19 -12.34 -18.22
C TYR A 95 10.66 -12.76 -18.19
N ALA A 96 11.31 -12.55 -17.05
CA ALA A 96 12.62 -13.13 -16.80
C ALA A 96 12.51 -14.66 -16.69
N ASP A 97 13.59 -15.39 -16.96
CA ASP A 97 13.61 -16.86 -16.97
C ASP A 97 13.15 -17.49 -15.63
N ASP A 98 13.33 -16.78 -14.52
CA ASP A 98 12.96 -17.21 -13.19
C ASP A 98 11.66 -16.54 -12.68
N PHE A 99 10.86 -15.96 -13.58
CA PHE A 99 9.58 -15.30 -13.26
C PHE A 99 8.53 -15.63 -14.32
N GLY A 100 7.24 -15.56 -13.97
CA GLY A 100 6.16 -15.95 -14.87
C GLY A 100 4.85 -15.18 -14.65
N PRO A 101 3.86 -15.40 -15.53
CA PRO A 101 2.60 -14.67 -15.54
C PRO A 101 1.77 -14.86 -14.26
N ASP A 102 1.92 -15.99 -13.60
CA ASP A 102 1.14 -16.36 -12.40
C ASP A 102 1.90 -16.07 -11.08
N MET A 103 3.10 -15.52 -11.18
CA MET A 103 3.90 -15.18 -10.02
C MET A 103 3.58 -13.76 -9.54
N PRO A 104 3.17 -13.57 -8.28
CA PRO A 104 2.99 -12.26 -7.73
C PRO A 104 4.34 -11.57 -7.48
N HIS A 105 4.33 -10.27 -7.50
CA HIS A 105 5.46 -9.43 -7.15
C HIS A 105 4.98 -8.28 -6.28
N SER A 106 5.76 -7.88 -5.29
CA SER A 106 5.46 -6.70 -4.49
C SER A 106 5.37 -5.48 -5.40
N ILE A 107 4.26 -4.75 -5.29
CA ILE A 107 4.02 -3.51 -6.04
C ILE A 107 4.34 -2.27 -5.20
N GLN A 108 4.77 -2.48 -3.95
CA GLN A 108 5.14 -1.43 -3.04
C GLN A 108 4.15 -0.25 -3.10
N SER A 109 4.64 0.95 -3.30
CA SER A 109 3.84 2.18 -3.26
C SER A 109 2.77 2.30 -4.34
N ILE A 110 2.73 1.45 -5.37
CA ILE A 110 1.55 1.37 -6.25
C ILE A 110 0.30 0.97 -5.42
N THR A 111 0.47 0.29 -4.30
CA THR A 111 -0.61 -0.03 -3.36
C THR A 111 -1.39 1.21 -2.90
N LYS A 112 -0.73 2.37 -2.80
CA LYS A 112 -1.34 3.66 -2.42
C LYS A 112 -2.48 4.08 -3.35
N THR A 113 -2.47 3.61 -4.59
CA THR A 113 -3.52 3.92 -5.57
C THR A 113 -4.90 3.39 -5.20
N ASN A 114 -5.01 2.48 -4.22
CA ASN A 114 -6.29 2.13 -3.61
C ASN A 114 -7.00 3.36 -3.04
N LEU A 115 -6.25 4.28 -2.43
CA LEU A 115 -6.83 5.48 -1.84
C LEU A 115 -7.32 6.48 -2.88
N ASN A 116 -6.75 6.52 -4.10
CA ASN A 116 -7.31 7.34 -5.16
C ASN A 116 -8.76 6.98 -5.45
N LEU A 117 -9.06 5.68 -5.56
CA LEU A 117 -10.42 5.19 -5.80
C LEU A 117 -11.33 5.47 -4.60
N ILE A 118 -10.83 5.22 -3.38
CA ILE A 118 -11.60 5.47 -2.15
C ILE A 118 -11.92 6.95 -2.01
N TYR A 119 -10.93 7.84 -2.14
CA TYR A 119 -11.14 9.28 -2.00
C TYR A 119 -11.99 9.86 -3.14
N GLY A 120 -11.84 9.36 -4.38
CA GLY A 120 -12.76 9.73 -5.47
C GLY A 120 -14.21 9.47 -5.05
N ARG A 121 -14.49 8.29 -4.49
CA ARG A 121 -15.84 7.96 -4.01
C ARG A 121 -16.28 8.81 -2.83
N LEU A 122 -15.41 9.03 -1.84
CA LEU A 122 -15.74 9.85 -0.67
C LEU A 122 -16.04 11.31 -1.06
N LEU A 123 -15.34 11.85 -2.06
CA LEU A 123 -15.57 13.19 -2.58
C LEU A 123 -16.91 13.27 -3.34
N ALA A 124 -17.18 12.28 -4.21
CA ALA A 124 -18.44 12.21 -4.94
C ALA A 124 -19.66 12.09 -4.00
N ASP A 125 -19.52 11.34 -2.90
CA ASP A 125 -20.56 11.18 -1.88
C ASP A 125 -20.61 12.36 -0.88
N GLY A 126 -19.70 13.35 -0.98
CA GLY A 126 -19.64 14.52 -0.10
C GLY A 126 -19.25 14.19 1.36
N LEU A 127 -18.59 13.05 1.59
CA LEU A 127 -18.24 12.57 2.93
C LEU A 127 -16.94 13.17 3.46
N VAL A 128 -16.08 13.68 2.61
CA VAL A 128 -14.81 14.29 3.00
C VAL A 128 -14.64 15.65 2.36
N ASP A 129 -14.14 16.61 3.14
CA ASP A 129 -13.70 17.93 2.70
C ASP A 129 -12.18 18.00 2.85
N LEU A 130 -11.47 18.09 1.74
CA LEU A 130 -10.01 18.06 1.71
C LEU A 130 -9.36 19.27 2.38
N GLU A 131 -10.08 20.39 2.50
CA GLU A 131 -9.60 21.62 3.16
C GLU A 131 -9.73 21.55 4.69
N LYS A 132 -10.45 20.59 5.23
CA LYS A 132 -10.53 20.41 6.68
C LYS A 132 -9.21 19.91 7.26
N PRO A 133 -8.84 20.39 8.46
CA PRO A 133 -7.67 19.89 9.16
C PRO A 133 -7.91 18.44 9.63
N VAL A 134 -6.81 17.67 9.72
CA VAL A 134 -6.85 16.25 10.09
C VAL A 134 -7.57 16.01 11.40
N GLU A 135 -7.35 16.85 12.42
CA GLU A 135 -7.99 16.73 13.73
C GLU A 135 -9.52 16.93 13.72
N PHE A 136 -10.07 17.48 12.63
CA PHE A 136 -11.53 17.52 12.46
C PHE A 136 -12.11 16.11 12.32
N TYR A 137 -11.38 15.21 11.65
CA TYR A 137 -11.78 13.82 11.44
C TYR A 137 -11.17 12.86 12.47
N ILE A 138 -9.96 13.14 12.94
CA ILE A 138 -9.20 12.34 13.89
C ILE A 138 -8.77 13.24 15.06
N PRO A 139 -9.66 13.51 16.03
CA PRO A 139 -9.36 14.41 17.16
C PRO A 139 -8.16 13.98 18.01
N GLU A 140 -7.87 12.68 18.04
CA GLU A 140 -6.77 12.07 18.77
C GLU A 140 -5.41 12.17 18.07
N ILE A 141 -5.33 12.73 16.87
CA ILE A 141 -4.09 12.77 16.08
C ILE A 141 -2.96 13.52 16.78
N GLY A 142 -1.72 13.06 16.57
CA GLY A 142 -0.51 13.70 17.10
C GLY A 142 -0.24 15.09 16.52
N SER A 143 0.61 15.86 17.20
CA SER A 143 0.95 17.24 16.80
C SER A 143 1.56 17.31 15.41
N GLY A 144 2.20 16.23 14.92
CA GLY A 144 2.80 16.16 13.59
C GLY A 144 1.81 16.31 12.43
N TYR A 145 0.52 16.15 12.69
CA TYR A 145 -0.54 16.29 11.69
C TYR A 145 -1.58 17.35 12.04
N ARG A 146 -1.57 17.89 13.28
CA ARG A 146 -2.52 18.94 13.66
C ARG A 146 -2.34 20.21 12.83
N GLY A 147 -3.46 20.80 12.42
CA GLY A 147 -3.49 21.98 11.54
C GLY A 147 -3.14 21.69 10.09
N ARG A 148 -2.81 20.46 9.72
CA ARG A 148 -2.58 20.05 8.32
C ARG A 148 -3.90 19.63 7.70
N THR A 149 -4.18 20.09 6.48
CA THR A 149 -5.40 19.69 5.78
C THR A 149 -5.28 18.26 5.24
N VAL A 150 -6.43 17.61 4.98
CA VAL A 150 -6.46 16.31 4.32
C VAL A 150 -5.76 16.38 2.96
N GLN A 151 -5.93 17.49 2.21
CA GLN A 151 -5.23 17.71 0.95
C GLN A 151 -3.71 17.67 1.13
N GLN A 152 -3.17 18.34 2.15
CA GLN A 152 -1.72 18.32 2.42
C GLN A 152 -1.21 16.91 2.73
N VAL A 153 -2.01 16.09 3.42
CA VAL A 153 -1.67 14.68 3.68
C VAL A 153 -1.61 13.88 2.37
N LEU A 154 -2.61 14.04 1.50
CA LEU A 154 -2.67 13.36 0.20
C LEU A 154 -1.55 13.81 -0.74
N ASP A 155 -1.18 15.08 -0.71
CA ASP A 155 -0.11 15.66 -1.53
C ASP A 155 1.29 15.36 -0.98
N MET A 156 1.40 14.61 0.12
CA MET A 156 2.69 14.37 0.81
C MET A 156 3.38 15.69 1.23
N ASN A 157 2.60 16.71 1.59
CA ASN A 157 3.07 18.04 1.97
C ASN A 157 2.88 18.28 3.48
N VAL A 158 3.38 17.35 4.30
CA VAL A 158 3.34 17.46 5.76
C VAL A 158 4.74 17.41 6.32
N MET A 159 5.10 18.45 7.10
CA MET A 159 6.34 18.47 7.88
C MET A 159 6.06 17.97 9.28
N ASN A 160 6.82 16.99 9.72
CA ASN A 160 6.81 16.41 11.05
C ASN A 160 8.11 15.64 11.30
N ASN A 161 8.30 15.11 12.49
CA ASN A 161 9.50 14.41 12.90
C ASN A 161 9.67 12.98 12.31
N PHE A 162 9.04 12.68 11.17
CA PHE A 162 9.23 11.43 10.43
C PHE A 162 10.03 11.66 9.14
N ASP A 163 10.98 10.75 8.88
CA ASP A 163 11.74 10.72 7.63
C ASP A 163 11.77 9.29 7.06
N GLU A 164 11.39 9.16 5.78
CA GLU A 164 11.36 7.87 5.09
C GLU A 164 12.71 7.58 4.42
N ASP A 165 13.78 7.51 5.22
CA ASP A 165 15.10 7.10 4.77
C ASP A 165 15.24 5.56 4.82
N TYR A 166 15.20 4.91 3.66
CA TYR A 166 15.34 3.46 3.54
C TYR A 166 16.76 2.94 3.84
N ALA A 167 17.76 3.81 3.88
CA ALA A 167 19.13 3.45 4.21
C ALA A 167 19.41 3.52 5.71
N ALA A 168 18.55 4.20 6.48
CA ALA A 168 18.70 4.32 7.92
C ALA A 168 18.62 2.93 8.58
N PRO A 169 19.50 2.67 9.58
CA PRO A 169 19.40 1.44 10.36
C PRO A 169 18.08 1.43 11.14
N TYR A 170 17.62 0.22 11.46
CA TYR A 170 16.51 0.06 12.37
C TYR A 170 16.94 0.42 13.78
N ASP A 171 16.35 1.48 14.31
CA ASP A 171 16.51 1.91 15.70
C ASP A 171 15.20 1.71 16.48
N PRO A 172 15.24 1.55 17.80
CA PRO A 172 14.04 1.52 18.63
C PRO A 172 13.24 2.83 18.45
N PRO A 173 11.93 2.84 18.84
CA PRO A 173 11.16 4.08 18.81
C PRO A 173 11.94 5.21 19.47
N PRO A 174 12.00 6.40 18.86
CA PRO A 174 12.76 7.53 19.37
C PRO A 174 12.16 8.06 20.68
N ALA A 175 12.97 8.77 21.46
CA ALA A 175 12.48 9.57 22.56
C ALA A 175 11.59 10.72 22.04
N PRO A 176 10.72 11.31 22.90
CA PRO A 176 9.94 12.48 22.51
C PRO A 176 10.81 13.59 21.91
N GLY A 177 10.40 14.14 20.77
CA GLY A 177 11.13 15.16 20.02
C GLY A 177 12.23 14.64 19.08
N GLU A 178 12.57 13.35 19.13
CA GLU A 178 13.49 12.73 18.17
C GLU A 178 12.78 12.33 16.87
N ARG A 179 13.55 12.07 15.82
CA ARG A 179 13.00 11.68 14.51
C ARG A 179 12.63 10.21 14.46
N TRP A 180 11.48 9.94 13.88
CA TRP A 180 11.04 8.62 13.46
C TRP A 180 11.58 8.30 12.06
N GLY A 181 11.86 7.04 11.79
CA GLY A 181 12.38 6.58 10.51
C GLY A 181 11.60 5.39 9.94
N TYR A 182 12.01 4.97 8.76
CA TYR A 182 11.37 3.87 8.04
C TYR A 182 11.40 2.54 8.81
N GLY A 183 12.47 2.27 9.60
CA GLY A 183 12.52 1.06 10.42
C GLY A 183 11.39 0.97 11.45
N GLN A 184 11.01 2.09 12.06
CA GLN A 184 9.87 2.14 12.98
C GLN A 184 8.54 2.05 12.25
N GLU A 185 8.45 2.55 11.01
CA GLU A 185 7.28 2.37 10.16
C GLU A 185 7.09 0.89 9.78
N GLU A 186 8.16 0.15 9.49
CA GLU A 186 8.09 -1.30 9.25
C GLU A 186 7.55 -2.07 10.47
N VAL A 187 7.81 -1.60 11.71
CA VAL A 187 7.16 -2.15 12.91
C VAL A 187 5.66 -1.83 12.91
N ALA A 188 5.29 -0.59 12.61
CA ALA A 188 3.89 -0.18 12.54
C ALA A 188 3.12 -0.97 11.47
N MET A 189 3.73 -1.24 10.33
CA MET A 189 3.17 -2.07 9.25
C MET A 189 3.13 -3.58 9.58
N ASN A 190 3.61 -3.99 10.76
CA ASN A 190 3.77 -5.39 11.16
C ASN A 190 4.76 -6.19 10.26
N TRP A 191 5.69 -5.48 9.63
CA TRP A 191 6.75 -6.07 8.81
C TRP A 191 7.99 -6.42 9.63
N ARG A 192 8.19 -5.75 10.75
CA ARG A 192 9.21 -6.04 11.75
C ARG A 192 8.59 -6.27 13.12
N LEU A 193 9.26 -7.07 13.94
CA LEU A 193 8.96 -7.14 15.37
C LEU A 193 9.51 -5.89 16.06
N PRO A 194 8.83 -5.38 17.09
CA PRO A 194 9.41 -4.38 17.95
C PRO A 194 10.65 -4.93 18.66
N PRO A 195 11.62 -4.09 19.08
CA PRO A 195 12.70 -4.51 19.93
C PRO A 195 12.20 -5.22 21.20
N PRO A 196 13.00 -6.17 21.77
CA PRO A 196 12.60 -6.88 22.97
C PRO A 196 12.18 -5.94 24.10
N GLY A 197 11.05 -6.24 24.73
CA GLY A 197 10.48 -5.46 25.82
C GLY A 197 9.69 -4.22 25.40
N GLN A 198 9.57 -3.94 24.12
CA GLN A 198 8.74 -2.84 23.61
C GLN A 198 7.38 -3.33 23.14
N ALA A 199 6.34 -2.52 23.36
CA ALA A 199 5.01 -2.82 22.87
C ALA A 199 4.92 -2.66 21.34
N HIS A 200 4.27 -3.60 20.68
CA HIS A 200 3.96 -3.47 19.26
C HIS A 200 2.91 -2.38 19.05
N TYR A 201 3.08 -1.58 18.01
CA TYR A 201 2.17 -0.50 17.63
C TYR A 201 1.77 -0.64 16.15
N GLY A 202 0.58 -0.20 15.78
CA GLY A 202 0.07 -0.20 14.41
C GLY A 202 0.29 1.12 13.70
N VAL A 203 -0.15 1.19 12.44
CA VAL A 203 0.01 2.40 11.60
C VAL A 203 -0.73 3.61 12.16
N ARG A 204 -1.87 3.42 12.84
CA ARG A 204 -2.61 4.49 13.52
C ARG A 204 -1.88 4.99 14.76
N ASP A 205 -1.31 4.07 15.55
CA ASP A 205 -0.49 4.42 16.71
C ASP A 205 0.73 5.25 16.28
N LEU A 206 1.37 4.91 15.15
CA LEU A 206 2.47 5.69 14.60
C LEU A 206 1.99 7.12 14.27
N ALA A 207 0.88 7.28 13.56
CA ALA A 207 0.35 8.59 13.18
C ALA A 207 0.07 9.48 14.42
N VAL A 208 -0.41 8.89 15.52
CA VAL A 208 -0.63 9.60 16.79
C VAL A 208 0.67 10.02 17.47
N ARG A 209 1.75 9.26 17.29
CA ARG A 209 3.05 9.51 17.94
C ARG A 209 3.92 10.51 17.20
N LEU A 210 3.62 10.79 15.92
CA LEU A 210 4.40 11.77 15.15
C LEU A 210 4.15 13.17 15.68
N GLU A 211 5.23 13.94 15.81
CA GLU A 211 5.23 15.27 16.39
C GLU A 211 5.60 16.33 15.35
N ASP A 212 5.11 17.56 15.55
CA ASP A 212 5.54 18.71 14.77
C ASP A 212 7.04 18.96 15.05
N ASP A 213 7.84 19.03 14.01
CA ASP A 213 9.29 19.30 14.11
C ASP A 213 9.63 20.79 14.00
N GLY A 214 8.61 21.65 13.96
CA GLY A 214 8.74 23.10 13.80
C GLY A 214 9.21 23.56 12.44
N THR A 215 9.35 22.65 11.46
CA THR A 215 9.75 23.02 10.11
C THR A 215 8.56 23.48 9.28
N THR A 216 8.82 24.35 8.31
CA THR A 216 7.82 24.84 7.37
C THR A 216 8.16 24.40 5.96
N ASN A 217 7.15 24.31 5.11
CA ASN A 217 7.30 23.97 3.70
C ASN A 217 6.63 25.06 2.81
N PRO A 218 7.21 26.26 2.75
CA PRO A 218 6.60 27.39 2.05
C PRO A 218 6.47 27.18 0.55
N ASP A 219 7.33 26.35 -0.04
CA ASP A 219 7.35 26.06 -1.48
C ASP A 219 6.45 24.88 -1.87
N ASN A 220 5.73 24.31 -0.92
CA ASN A 220 4.86 23.14 -1.11
C ASN A 220 5.56 21.96 -1.81
N ILE A 221 6.83 21.74 -1.51
CA ILE A 221 7.60 20.62 -2.05
C ILE A 221 7.10 19.31 -1.41
N MET A 222 6.93 18.30 -2.22
CA MET A 222 6.56 16.97 -1.74
C MET A 222 7.65 16.40 -0.82
N HIS A 223 7.25 16.01 0.38
CA HIS A 223 8.06 15.23 1.32
C HIS A 223 7.42 13.84 1.47
N TYR A 224 7.93 12.88 0.69
CA TYR A 224 7.34 11.56 0.61
C TYR A 224 7.34 10.85 1.96
N LYS A 225 6.15 10.43 2.42
CA LYS A 225 5.94 9.73 3.69
C LYS A 225 4.82 8.72 3.55
N SER A 226 5.15 7.45 3.64
CA SER A 226 4.16 6.37 3.58
C SER A 226 3.14 6.44 4.72
N ALA A 227 3.54 6.92 5.91
CA ALA A 227 2.65 7.17 7.04
C ALA A 227 1.46 8.10 6.70
N ASN A 228 1.64 9.05 5.77
CA ASN A 228 0.54 9.90 5.29
C ASN A 228 -0.56 9.07 4.62
N THR A 229 -0.18 8.04 3.89
CA THR A 229 -1.14 7.16 3.20
C THR A 229 -1.97 6.37 4.19
N ASP A 230 -1.34 5.80 5.21
CA ASP A 230 -2.06 5.02 6.22
C ASP A 230 -2.97 5.91 7.08
N LEU A 231 -2.56 7.16 7.36
CA LEU A 231 -3.42 8.18 7.96
C LEU A 231 -4.63 8.52 7.06
N ALA A 232 -4.41 8.71 5.76
CA ALA A 232 -5.49 8.94 4.82
C ALA A 232 -6.48 7.77 4.78
N GLY A 233 -6.00 6.53 4.87
CA GLY A 233 -6.84 5.35 5.07
C GLY A 233 -7.68 5.45 6.34
N TRP A 234 -7.09 5.84 7.46
CA TRP A 234 -7.82 6.00 8.72
C TRP A 234 -8.91 7.07 8.63
N ILE A 235 -8.63 8.21 8.00
CA ILE A 235 -9.64 9.25 7.73
C ILE A 235 -10.78 8.67 6.90
N ALA A 236 -10.46 7.95 5.82
CA ALA A 236 -11.47 7.33 4.95
C ALA A 236 -12.41 6.39 5.71
N GLU A 237 -11.87 5.55 6.58
CA GLU A 237 -12.68 4.68 7.44
C GLU A 237 -13.56 5.50 8.41
N ARG A 238 -13.00 6.55 9.02
CA ARG A 238 -13.70 7.39 10.01
C ARG A 238 -14.90 8.11 9.39
N VAL A 239 -14.75 8.69 8.19
CA VAL A 239 -15.81 9.48 7.54
C VAL A 239 -16.88 8.61 6.90
N SER A 240 -16.51 7.43 6.40
CA SER A 240 -17.44 6.51 5.76
C SER A 240 -18.12 5.55 6.74
N GLY A 241 -17.55 5.35 7.92
CA GLY A 241 -17.96 4.29 8.85
C GLY A 241 -17.76 2.87 8.31
N ARG A 242 -16.98 2.72 7.22
CA ARG A 242 -16.79 1.47 6.50
C ARG A 242 -15.36 0.95 6.67
N ASP A 243 -15.21 -0.33 7.03
CA ASP A 243 -13.92 -1.01 7.20
C ASP A 243 -13.07 -0.91 5.92
N LEU A 244 -11.78 -0.61 6.08
CA LEU A 244 -10.83 -0.49 4.96
C LEU A 244 -10.66 -1.78 4.18
N LYS A 245 -10.84 -2.95 4.80
CA LYS A 245 -10.82 -4.25 4.08
C LYS A 245 -11.97 -4.36 3.10
N ALA A 246 -13.15 -3.83 3.46
CA ALA A 246 -14.30 -3.82 2.55
C ALA A 246 -14.05 -2.89 1.35
N TRP A 247 -13.44 -1.72 1.57
CA TRP A 247 -13.01 -0.84 0.49
C TRP A 247 -11.98 -1.51 -0.43
N PHE A 248 -11.01 -2.21 0.14
CA PHE A 248 -10.01 -2.95 -0.62
C PHE A 248 -10.65 -4.04 -1.50
N ILE A 249 -11.59 -4.81 -0.93
CA ILE A 249 -12.29 -5.86 -1.67
C ILE A 249 -13.08 -5.28 -2.85
N ASP A 250 -13.78 -4.15 -2.65
CA ASP A 250 -14.51 -3.49 -3.74
C ASP A 250 -13.58 -3.03 -4.86
N ASN A 251 -12.42 -2.47 -4.52
CA ASN A 251 -11.43 -2.07 -5.52
C ASN A 251 -10.94 -3.28 -6.33
N VAL A 252 -10.71 -4.41 -5.65
CA VAL A 252 -10.31 -5.68 -6.30
C VAL A 252 -11.41 -6.17 -7.23
N GLU A 253 -12.66 -6.20 -6.78
CA GLU A 253 -13.82 -6.58 -7.60
C GLU A 253 -13.94 -5.68 -8.84
N ALA A 254 -13.83 -4.37 -8.67
CA ALA A 254 -13.90 -3.40 -9.76
C ALA A 254 -12.78 -3.59 -10.80
N ALA A 255 -11.58 -3.93 -10.36
CA ALA A 255 -10.43 -4.15 -11.25
C ALA A 255 -10.61 -5.38 -12.14
N GLY A 256 -11.32 -6.41 -11.67
CA GLY A 256 -11.52 -7.65 -12.40
C GLY A 256 -10.27 -8.50 -12.51
N LEU A 257 -9.58 -8.69 -11.38
CA LEU A 257 -8.33 -9.45 -11.30
C LEU A 257 -8.57 -10.95 -11.54
N GLU A 258 -7.66 -11.59 -12.27
CA GLU A 258 -7.69 -13.03 -12.53
C GLU A 258 -7.04 -13.83 -11.38
N GLY A 259 -5.92 -13.35 -10.89
CA GLY A 259 -5.25 -13.87 -9.71
C GLY A 259 -5.69 -13.15 -8.44
N CYS A 260 -4.84 -13.17 -7.45
CA CYS A 260 -5.10 -12.57 -6.15
C CYS A 260 -4.34 -11.25 -5.98
N PHE A 261 -4.99 -10.27 -5.37
CA PHE A 261 -4.32 -9.15 -4.72
C PHE A 261 -4.05 -9.55 -3.27
N HIS A 262 -2.78 -9.69 -2.93
CA HIS A 262 -2.35 -9.88 -1.55
C HIS A 262 -2.00 -8.52 -0.95
N ILE A 263 -2.43 -8.24 0.28
CA ILE A 263 -2.04 -7.05 1.01
C ILE A 263 -1.70 -7.40 2.45
N SER A 264 -0.62 -6.83 2.99
CA SER A 264 -0.28 -6.99 4.40
C SER A 264 -1.25 -6.23 5.30
N LEU A 265 -1.41 -6.73 6.51
CA LEU A 265 -2.18 -6.09 7.57
C LEU A 265 -1.24 -5.73 8.72
N ASP A 266 -1.51 -4.61 9.39
CA ASP A 266 -0.83 -4.29 10.63
C ASP A 266 -1.32 -5.17 11.80
N LYS A 267 -0.81 -4.94 13.02
CA LYS A 267 -1.19 -5.72 14.20
C LYS A 267 -2.67 -5.62 14.57
N ASP A 268 -3.35 -4.57 14.12
CA ASP A 268 -4.78 -4.29 14.38
C ASP A 268 -5.67 -4.66 13.18
N PHE A 269 -5.13 -5.44 12.24
CA PHE A 269 -5.79 -5.89 11.02
C PHE A 269 -6.16 -4.75 10.05
N VAL A 270 -5.44 -3.63 10.09
CA VAL A 270 -5.59 -2.52 9.14
C VAL A 270 -4.79 -2.84 7.88
N PRO A 271 -5.38 -2.74 6.68
CA PRO A 271 -4.64 -2.91 5.42
C PRO A 271 -3.55 -1.85 5.27
N VAL A 272 -2.32 -2.28 4.99
CA VAL A 272 -1.16 -1.40 4.79
C VAL A 272 -1.19 -0.85 3.37
N PHE A 273 -1.97 0.21 3.16
CA PHE A 273 -2.08 0.85 1.84
C PHE A 273 -0.81 1.59 1.42
N SER A 274 0.07 1.86 2.34
CA SER A 274 1.34 2.52 2.07
C SER A 274 2.30 1.69 1.20
N GLY A 275 2.22 0.33 1.26
CA GLY A 275 3.17 -0.48 0.48
C GLY A 275 2.95 -1.99 0.49
N GLY A 276 1.93 -2.49 1.18
CA GLY A 276 1.77 -3.92 1.49
C GLY A 276 1.27 -4.82 0.36
N GLY A 277 1.09 -4.30 -0.85
CA GLY A 277 0.43 -5.00 -1.95
C GLY A 277 1.34 -5.86 -2.83
N LEU A 278 0.78 -6.96 -3.35
CA LEU A 278 1.40 -7.81 -4.37
C LEU A 278 0.36 -8.19 -5.43
N LEU A 279 0.77 -8.13 -6.69
CA LEU A 279 -0.02 -8.54 -7.86
C LEU A 279 0.85 -9.32 -8.85
N THR A 280 0.20 -10.14 -9.69
CA THR A 280 0.84 -10.63 -10.91
C THR A 280 1.04 -9.48 -11.91
N THR A 281 1.94 -9.62 -12.87
CA THR A 281 2.15 -8.57 -13.88
C THR A 281 0.90 -8.31 -14.72
N ARG A 282 0.14 -9.35 -15.06
CA ARG A 282 -1.14 -9.21 -15.79
C ARG A 282 -2.21 -8.54 -14.95
N ASP A 283 -2.26 -8.81 -13.65
CA ASP A 283 -3.22 -8.18 -12.74
C ASP A 283 -2.85 -6.74 -12.42
N LEU A 284 -1.56 -6.41 -12.38
CA LEU A 284 -1.12 -5.02 -12.32
C LEU A 284 -1.58 -4.24 -13.57
N ALA A 285 -1.58 -4.88 -14.75
CA ALA A 285 -2.18 -4.27 -15.95
C ALA A 285 -3.69 -4.10 -15.83
N ARG A 286 -4.44 -5.09 -15.30
CA ARG A 286 -5.88 -4.95 -15.02
C ARG A 286 -6.17 -3.84 -14.03
N TRP A 287 -5.34 -3.72 -12.98
CA TRP A 287 -5.38 -2.62 -12.03
C TRP A 287 -5.20 -1.26 -12.73
N GLY A 288 -4.18 -1.11 -13.57
CA GLY A 288 -3.99 0.10 -14.38
C GLY A 288 -5.14 0.39 -15.35
N LEU A 289 -5.76 -0.65 -15.91
CA LEU A 289 -6.92 -0.51 -16.79
C LEU A 289 -8.18 -0.03 -16.05
N LEU A 290 -8.31 -0.23 -14.74
CA LEU A 290 -9.38 0.36 -13.94
C LEU A 290 -9.29 1.89 -13.97
N PHE A 291 -8.11 2.45 -13.76
CA PHE A 291 -7.87 3.89 -13.87
C PHE A 291 -8.06 4.40 -15.30
N ALA A 292 -7.61 3.65 -16.31
CA ALA A 292 -7.82 4.01 -17.72
C ALA A 292 -9.30 4.01 -18.12
N ARG A 293 -10.17 3.33 -17.37
CA ARG A 293 -11.63 3.37 -17.52
C ARG A 293 -12.31 4.45 -16.67
N GLY A 294 -11.53 5.37 -16.06
CA GLY A 294 -12.07 6.40 -15.17
C GLY A 294 -12.68 5.84 -13.88
N GLY A 295 -12.09 4.78 -13.33
CA GLY A 295 -12.62 4.13 -12.13
C GLY A 295 -13.85 3.25 -12.33
N ILE A 296 -14.33 3.07 -13.57
CA ILE A 296 -15.48 2.21 -13.84
C ILE A 296 -15.07 0.74 -13.76
N GLY A 297 -15.69 0.01 -12.86
CA GLY A 297 -15.46 -1.41 -12.62
C GLY A 297 -15.86 -2.31 -13.77
N VAL A 298 -15.52 -3.60 -13.69
CA VAL A 298 -15.86 -4.60 -14.69
C VAL A 298 -17.37 -4.85 -14.81
N ASP A 299 -18.10 -4.59 -13.74
CA ASP A 299 -19.55 -4.65 -13.64
C ASP A 299 -20.26 -3.37 -14.11
N GLY A 300 -19.49 -2.34 -14.49
CA GLY A 300 -20.00 -1.03 -14.93
C GLY A 300 -20.32 -0.06 -13.81
N THR A 301 -20.04 -0.41 -12.54
CA THR A 301 -20.24 0.49 -11.40
C THR A 301 -18.96 1.31 -11.11
N PRO A 302 -19.08 2.57 -10.64
CA PRO A 302 -17.91 3.36 -10.23
C PRO A 302 -17.26 2.76 -8.99
N ALA A 303 -15.95 2.51 -9.05
CA ALA A 303 -15.11 2.25 -7.88
C ALA A 303 -14.56 3.55 -7.28
N GLY A 304 -14.45 4.59 -8.12
CA GLY A 304 -14.08 5.96 -7.76
C GLY A 304 -14.46 6.90 -8.89
N ASP A 305 -14.65 8.15 -8.61
CA ASP A 305 -14.90 9.20 -9.60
C ASP A 305 -13.65 10.03 -9.82
#